data_8d1add33268ddbc0374769d62ea888bc
#
_entry.id   8d1add33268ddbc0374769d62ea888bc
#
_cell.length_a   1.000
_cell.length_b   1.000
_cell.length_c   1.000
_cell.angle_alpha   90.00
_cell.angle_beta   90.00
_cell.angle_gamma   90.00
#
_symmetry.space_group_name_H-M   'P 1'
#
loop_
_entity.id
_entity.type
_entity.pdbx_description
1 polymer ?
#
loop_
_entity_poly.entity_id
_entity_poly.type
_entity_poly.pdbx_seq_one_letter_code
_entity_poly.pdbx_strand_id
1 'polypeptide(L)'
;MPHSNWVEIELAAIENNVRYFSDSSDVNVMAVVKANAYGHGSLPVVETALRAGASWCGVARADEAIELRSAGIKCPILVLGFTPISKVEQLIASNVSITGWDVDYLKDVDIIAQRLNLPARIHLKVDTGMGRVGVYYQDALHIAHYLDSAQGLLFEGLSTHYARAYEVDLTPTLVQEDCFRNVVDLLAEAGICPSLVHSSNSAAIIKKPDLSWNMIRLGIAMYGLDPSEDCKCPVDLRPALTWKAQLSQVKHVSSGTGISYGHNYVTTGQEIIGTVPTGYADGYRRHGKKIVLIGGKRVPVVGTVCMDQFMVRLDSVPDAVVGDEVVIIGSQGVDRISAEEVAFRWSTINYDVVSSIGSRVPRVYK
;
A
#
# COMPACT_ATOMS: atom_id res chain seq x y z
N MET A 1 -14.98 -5.28 22.83
CA MET A 1 -14.55 -4.14 21.98
C MET A 1 -15.74 -3.23 21.78
N PRO A 2 -15.58 -1.88 21.72
CA PRO A 2 -16.70 -0.97 21.49
C PRO A 2 -17.20 -0.94 20.03
N HIS A 3 -16.54 -1.66 19.13
CA HIS A 3 -16.82 -1.65 17.70
C HIS A 3 -17.43 -2.98 17.25
N SER A 4 -18.44 -2.91 16.39
CA SER A 4 -19.05 -4.10 15.77
C SER A 4 -18.28 -4.63 14.55
N ASN A 5 -17.39 -3.78 13.97
CA ASN A 5 -16.50 -4.04 12.84
C ASN A 5 -15.25 -3.18 13.02
N TRP A 6 -14.04 -3.75 12.98
CA TRP A 6 -12.79 -3.02 13.20
C TRP A 6 -11.59 -3.74 12.54
N VAL A 7 -10.50 -3.00 12.37
CA VAL A 7 -9.21 -3.53 11.97
C VAL A 7 -8.24 -3.40 13.13
N GLU A 8 -7.55 -4.46 13.47
CA GLU A 8 -6.42 -4.45 14.40
C GLU A 8 -5.13 -4.31 13.61
N ILE A 9 -4.28 -3.37 14.02
CA ILE A 9 -2.97 -3.12 13.42
C ILE A 9 -1.90 -3.42 14.46
N GLU A 10 -1.11 -4.45 14.20
CA GLU A 10 0.03 -4.84 15.03
C GLU A 10 1.26 -4.01 14.66
N LEU A 11 1.54 -2.96 15.44
CA LEU A 11 2.66 -2.05 15.16
C LEU A 11 4.02 -2.74 15.34
N ALA A 12 4.12 -3.70 16.25
CA ALA A 12 5.33 -4.51 16.41
C ALA A 12 5.64 -5.34 15.15
N ALA A 13 4.63 -5.76 14.38
CA ALA A 13 4.85 -6.40 13.08
C ALA A 13 5.42 -5.42 12.05
N ILE A 14 4.89 -4.20 11.98
CA ILE A 14 5.46 -3.13 11.11
C ILE A 14 6.91 -2.84 11.49
N GLU A 15 7.19 -2.68 12.79
CA GLU A 15 8.56 -2.45 13.29
C GLU A 15 9.51 -3.56 12.89
N ASN A 16 9.13 -4.82 13.13
CA ASN A 16 9.91 -6.00 12.73
C ASN A 16 10.19 -6.01 11.22
N ASN A 17 9.16 -5.79 10.41
CA ASN A 17 9.26 -5.86 8.95
C ASN A 17 10.16 -4.76 8.39
N VAL A 18 10.08 -3.52 8.90
CA VAL A 18 10.95 -2.42 8.49
C VAL A 18 12.39 -2.70 8.91
N ARG A 19 12.59 -3.14 10.16
CA ARG A 19 13.92 -3.44 10.71
C ARG A 19 14.63 -4.53 9.92
N TYR A 20 13.91 -5.56 9.49
CA TYR A 20 14.46 -6.62 8.63
C TYR A 20 15.16 -6.05 7.39
N PHE A 21 14.58 -5.05 6.74
CA PHE A 21 15.18 -4.44 5.53
C PHE A 21 16.19 -3.34 5.87
N SER A 22 16.01 -2.59 6.95
CA SER A 22 16.97 -1.54 7.33
C SER A 22 18.28 -2.12 7.85
N ASP A 23 18.22 -3.21 8.62
CA ASP A 23 19.42 -3.85 9.18
C ASP A 23 20.20 -4.68 8.14
N SER A 24 19.50 -5.09 7.06
CA SER A 24 20.11 -5.89 5.97
C SER A 24 20.73 -5.06 4.85
N SER A 25 20.66 -3.73 4.91
CA SER A 25 21.14 -2.85 3.84
C SER A 25 21.70 -1.54 4.39
N ASP A 26 22.82 -1.08 3.82
CA ASP A 26 23.44 0.23 4.13
C ASP A 26 22.81 1.39 3.32
N VAL A 27 21.58 1.21 2.80
CA VAL A 27 20.90 2.19 1.96
C VAL A 27 19.72 2.85 2.67
N ASN A 28 19.31 4.01 2.20
CA ASN A 28 18.12 4.68 2.74
C ASN A 28 16.85 3.83 2.54
N VAL A 29 16.03 3.74 3.57
CA VAL A 29 14.73 3.06 3.49
C VAL A 29 13.62 4.11 3.41
N MET A 30 12.91 4.14 2.28
CA MET A 30 11.69 4.92 2.14
C MET A 30 10.48 4.05 2.49
N ALA A 31 9.81 4.37 3.61
CA ALA A 31 8.52 3.77 3.96
C ALA A 31 7.42 4.32 3.03
N VAL A 32 6.83 3.47 2.19
CA VAL A 32 5.76 3.87 1.28
C VAL A 32 4.42 3.75 2.00
N VAL A 33 3.87 4.91 2.39
CA VAL A 33 2.70 5.03 3.26
C VAL A 33 1.48 5.67 2.58
N LYS A 34 1.46 5.70 1.26
CA LYS A 34 0.33 6.16 0.45
C LYS A 34 -0.95 5.37 0.73
N ALA A 35 -2.11 5.92 0.36
CA ALA A 35 -3.43 5.31 0.54
C ALA A 35 -3.67 4.92 2.02
N ASN A 36 -3.44 5.88 2.92
CA ASN A 36 -3.55 5.68 4.37
C ASN A 36 -2.69 4.49 4.86
N ALA A 37 -1.40 4.47 4.43
CA ALA A 37 -0.47 3.37 4.70
C ALA A 37 -1.06 2.02 4.26
N TYR A 38 -1.49 1.92 3.00
CA TYR A 38 -2.17 0.72 2.46
C TYR A 38 -3.36 0.27 3.33
N GLY A 39 -4.11 1.23 3.86
CA GLY A 39 -5.27 0.97 4.73
C GLY A 39 -4.95 0.72 6.21
N HIS A 40 -3.67 0.74 6.61
CA HIS A 40 -3.24 0.45 7.99
C HIS A 40 -3.29 1.68 8.92
N GLY A 41 -3.44 2.90 8.36
CA GLY A 41 -3.40 4.15 9.13
C GLY A 41 -2.04 4.83 9.08
N SER A 42 -1.97 5.98 8.38
CA SER A 42 -0.69 6.61 8.00
C SER A 42 0.17 7.00 9.20
N LEU A 43 -0.36 7.74 10.15
CA LEU A 43 0.47 8.35 11.20
C LEU A 43 1.14 7.31 12.12
N PRO A 44 0.41 6.35 12.75
CA PRO A 44 1.05 5.36 13.60
C PRO A 44 2.05 4.46 12.85
N VAL A 45 1.75 4.14 11.57
CA VAL A 45 2.67 3.37 10.73
C VAL A 45 3.94 4.15 10.42
N VAL A 46 3.83 5.45 10.06
CA VAL A 46 4.99 6.31 9.80
C VAL A 46 5.88 6.42 11.04
N GLU A 47 5.31 6.74 12.20
CA GLU A 47 6.07 6.85 13.44
C GLU A 47 6.81 5.55 13.79
N THR A 48 6.14 4.41 13.59
CA THR A 48 6.73 3.10 13.83
C THR A 48 7.83 2.78 12.82
N ALA A 49 7.61 3.03 11.53
CA ALA A 49 8.60 2.80 10.48
C ALA A 49 9.87 3.64 10.70
N LEU A 50 9.74 4.90 11.11
CA LEU A 50 10.86 5.79 11.42
C LEU A 50 11.67 5.27 12.62
N ARG A 51 11.02 4.81 13.69
CA ARG A 51 11.72 4.19 14.83
C ARG A 51 12.44 2.89 14.43
N ALA A 52 11.95 2.20 13.42
CA ALA A 52 12.50 0.94 12.92
C ALA A 52 13.61 1.11 11.86
N GLY A 53 14.04 2.35 11.55
CA GLY A 53 15.16 2.62 10.65
C GLY A 53 14.77 3.18 9.28
N ALA A 54 13.47 3.39 8.98
CA ALA A 54 13.11 4.15 7.79
C ALA A 54 13.58 5.61 7.92
N SER A 55 14.19 6.15 6.86
CA SER A 55 14.71 7.52 6.83
C SER A 55 13.86 8.47 5.98
N TRP A 56 12.96 7.93 5.14
CA TRP A 56 12.07 8.65 4.23
C TRP A 56 10.65 8.13 4.30
N CYS A 57 9.69 8.99 3.90
CA CYS A 57 8.33 8.58 3.60
C CYS A 57 8.01 8.81 2.12
N GLY A 58 7.30 7.85 1.49
CA GLY A 58 6.79 7.97 0.14
C GLY A 58 5.26 7.97 0.14
N VAL A 59 4.65 9.01 -0.43
CA VAL A 59 3.20 9.13 -0.58
C VAL A 59 2.81 9.26 -2.05
N ALA A 60 1.52 9.12 -2.39
CA ALA A 60 1.08 9.23 -3.77
C ALA A 60 0.66 10.65 -4.15
N ARG A 61 0.14 11.43 -3.20
CA ARG A 61 -0.53 12.72 -3.44
C ARG A 61 -0.01 13.80 -2.49
N ALA A 62 -0.09 15.04 -2.93
CA ALA A 62 0.26 16.21 -2.14
C ALA A 62 -0.49 16.27 -0.80
N ASP A 63 -1.78 15.98 -0.80
CA ASP A 63 -2.61 16.05 0.41
C ASP A 63 -2.16 15.05 1.48
N GLU A 64 -1.72 13.84 1.11
CA GLU A 64 -1.14 12.86 2.05
C GLU A 64 0.15 13.38 2.69
N ALA A 65 1.01 14.06 1.90
CA ALA A 65 2.23 14.67 2.44
C ALA A 65 1.92 15.80 3.42
N ILE A 66 0.96 16.65 3.09
CA ILE A 66 0.53 17.76 3.94
C ILE A 66 -0.10 17.25 5.24
N GLU A 67 -0.90 16.19 5.18
CA GLU A 67 -1.46 15.54 6.38
C GLU A 67 -0.34 15.07 7.32
N LEU A 68 0.68 14.38 6.82
CA LEU A 68 1.83 13.94 7.61
C LEU A 68 2.61 15.13 8.20
N ARG A 69 2.83 16.20 7.44
CA ARG A 69 3.47 17.42 7.93
C ARG A 69 2.67 18.08 9.03
N SER A 70 1.34 18.18 8.85
CA SER A 70 0.43 18.76 9.85
C SER A 70 0.40 17.95 11.15
N ALA A 71 0.60 16.63 11.04
CA ALA A 71 0.76 15.73 12.19
C ALA A 71 2.17 15.79 12.83
N GLY A 72 3.08 16.64 12.34
CA GLY A 72 4.39 16.86 12.94
C GLY A 72 5.51 15.96 12.44
N ILE A 73 5.29 15.13 11.42
CA ILE A 73 6.34 14.27 10.82
C ILE A 73 7.42 15.16 10.18
N LYS A 74 8.68 14.94 10.55
CA LYS A 74 9.84 15.77 10.14
C LYS A 74 10.75 15.11 9.10
N CYS A 75 10.72 13.79 8.97
CA CYS A 75 11.54 13.09 7.98
C CYS A 75 11.30 13.63 6.56
N PRO A 76 12.22 13.46 5.62
CA PRO A 76 11.99 13.73 4.22
C PRO A 76 10.75 12.97 3.69
N ILE A 77 9.93 13.64 2.88
CA ILE A 77 8.74 13.06 2.25
C ILE A 77 8.82 13.29 0.74
N LEU A 78 8.62 12.24 -0.05
CA LEU A 78 8.52 12.31 -1.50
C LEU A 78 7.08 12.04 -1.95
N VAL A 79 6.51 12.95 -2.73
CA VAL A 79 5.29 12.69 -3.50
C VAL A 79 5.66 11.91 -4.76
N LEU A 80 5.35 10.62 -4.79
CA LEU A 80 5.71 9.68 -5.86
C LEU A 80 4.87 9.85 -7.14
N GLY A 81 3.72 10.49 -7.03
CA GLY A 81 2.79 10.73 -8.13
C GLY A 81 2.86 12.16 -8.67
N PHE A 82 1.94 12.47 -9.58
CA PHE A 82 1.78 13.81 -10.11
C PHE A 82 1.31 14.80 -9.03
N THR A 83 1.94 15.95 -8.98
CA THR A 83 1.54 17.07 -8.12
C THR A 83 0.93 18.18 -8.98
N PRO A 84 -0.35 18.55 -8.82
CA PRO A 84 -0.92 19.70 -9.49
C PRO A 84 -0.16 20.98 -9.12
N ILE A 85 0.03 21.88 -10.10
CA ILE A 85 0.79 23.11 -9.91
C ILE A 85 0.22 23.97 -8.74
N SER A 86 -1.09 23.91 -8.53
CA SER A 86 -1.78 24.60 -7.42
C SER A 86 -1.38 24.10 -6.01
N LYS A 87 -0.71 22.96 -5.92
CA LYS A 87 -0.22 22.38 -4.64
C LYS A 87 1.27 22.59 -4.42
N VAL A 88 2.01 22.97 -5.47
CA VAL A 88 3.48 23.06 -5.46
C VAL A 88 3.96 24.05 -4.39
N GLU A 89 3.37 25.23 -4.32
CA GLU A 89 3.73 26.25 -3.31
C GLU A 89 3.66 25.70 -1.88
N GLN A 90 2.58 25.00 -1.55
CA GLN A 90 2.38 24.41 -0.22
C GLN A 90 3.41 23.30 0.07
N LEU A 91 3.76 22.46 -0.94
CA LEU A 91 4.76 21.42 -0.77
C LEU A 91 6.17 21.99 -0.56
N ILE A 92 6.56 23.00 -1.35
CA ILE A 92 7.86 23.70 -1.18
C ILE A 92 7.95 24.30 0.23
N ALA A 93 6.93 25.07 0.65
CA ALA A 93 6.88 25.66 1.98
C ALA A 93 6.93 24.63 3.12
N SER A 94 6.45 23.40 2.87
CA SER A 94 6.44 22.29 3.81
C SER A 94 7.68 21.38 3.69
N ASN A 95 8.67 21.76 2.87
CA ASN A 95 9.88 20.96 2.60
C ASN A 95 9.55 19.49 2.20
N VAL A 96 8.69 19.35 1.19
CA VAL A 96 8.29 18.07 0.62
C VAL A 96 8.87 17.95 -0.78
N SER A 97 9.53 16.83 -1.09
CA SER A 97 10.10 16.55 -2.40
C SER A 97 9.03 16.16 -3.41
N ILE A 98 9.19 16.61 -4.66
CA ILE A 98 8.23 16.46 -5.75
C ILE A 98 8.83 15.57 -6.85
N THR A 99 8.05 14.65 -7.39
CA THR A 99 8.43 13.91 -8.58
C THR A 99 8.07 14.71 -9.82
N GLY A 100 9.06 14.92 -10.73
CA GLY A 100 8.89 15.60 -12.00
C GLY A 100 9.43 14.79 -13.17
N TRP A 101 8.91 15.01 -14.39
CA TRP A 101 9.33 14.33 -15.62
C TRP A 101 9.01 15.12 -16.90
N ASP A 102 8.47 16.31 -16.76
CA ASP A 102 8.08 17.19 -17.87
C ASP A 102 8.73 18.56 -17.69
N VAL A 103 9.39 19.06 -18.74
CA VAL A 103 10.17 20.30 -18.65
C VAL A 103 9.31 21.53 -18.47
N ASP A 104 8.12 21.57 -19.06
CA ASP A 104 7.26 22.76 -18.93
C ASP A 104 6.62 22.81 -17.52
N TYR A 105 6.24 21.66 -16.98
CA TYR A 105 5.85 21.56 -15.58
C TYR A 105 6.98 22.01 -14.65
N LEU A 106 8.22 21.59 -14.91
CA LEU A 106 9.37 21.96 -14.07
C LEU A 106 9.70 23.46 -14.16
N LYS A 107 9.47 24.12 -15.31
CA LYS A 107 9.56 25.60 -15.42
C LYS A 107 8.57 26.30 -14.53
N ASP A 108 7.32 25.81 -14.49
CA ASP A 108 6.30 26.39 -13.58
C ASP A 108 6.68 26.21 -12.11
N VAL A 109 7.23 25.03 -11.74
CA VAL A 109 7.74 24.77 -10.38
C VAL A 109 8.90 25.70 -10.03
N ASP A 110 9.84 25.91 -10.96
CA ASP A 110 10.99 26.80 -10.79
C ASP A 110 10.56 28.24 -10.50
N ILE A 111 9.61 28.76 -11.29
CA ILE A 111 9.03 30.11 -11.08
C ILE A 111 8.45 30.25 -9.68
N ILE A 112 7.70 29.24 -9.20
CA ILE A 112 7.10 29.24 -7.86
C ILE A 112 8.21 29.22 -6.80
N ALA A 113 9.21 28.35 -6.95
CA ALA A 113 10.31 28.20 -6.02
C ALA A 113 11.13 29.50 -5.87
N GLN A 114 11.45 30.17 -7.00
CA GLN A 114 12.13 31.46 -7.01
C GLN A 114 11.30 32.54 -6.31
N ARG A 115 9.99 32.60 -6.56
CA ARG A 115 9.07 33.55 -5.89
C ARG A 115 9.07 33.35 -4.38
N LEU A 116 9.13 32.10 -3.90
CA LEU A 116 9.17 31.75 -2.48
C LEU A 116 10.57 31.96 -1.85
N ASN A 117 11.60 32.11 -2.69
CA ASN A 117 13.00 32.05 -2.25
C ASN A 117 13.32 30.76 -1.46
N LEU A 118 12.74 29.65 -1.87
CA LEU A 118 12.91 28.31 -1.29
C LEU A 118 13.14 27.31 -2.42
N PRO A 119 14.11 26.38 -2.31
CA PRO A 119 14.35 25.39 -3.35
C PRO A 119 13.23 24.35 -3.41
N ALA A 120 12.73 24.07 -4.60
CA ALA A 120 11.89 22.90 -4.86
C ALA A 120 12.78 21.67 -5.06
N ARG A 121 12.65 20.68 -4.17
CA ARG A 121 13.39 19.41 -4.24
C ARG A 121 12.73 18.49 -5.24
N ILE A 122 13.45 18.11 -6.31
CA ILE A 122 12.91 17.34 -7.42
C ILE A 122 13.57 15.96 -7.50
N HIS A 123 12.74 14.93 -7.60
CA HIS A 123 13.13 13.61 -8.06
C HIS A 123 12.69 13.44 -9.51
N LEU A 124 13.67 13.34 -10.43
CA LEU A 124 13.40 13.03 -11.82
C LEU A 124 12.90 11.59 -11.96
N LYS A 125 11.72 11.43 -12.52
CA LYS A 125 11.17 10.12 -12.83
C LYS A 125 11.49 9.73 -14.27
N VAL A 126 12.14 8.58 -14.42
CA VAL A 126 12.47 7.98 -15.74
C VAL A 126 11.57 6.78 -15.99
N ASP A 127 10.95 6.71 -17.15
CA ASP A 127 10.23 5.51 -17.61
C ASP A 127 11.19 4.61 -18.39
N THR A 128 11.53 3.49 -17.78
CA THR A 128 12.38 2.45 -18.37
C THR A 128 11.58 1.21 -18.81
N GLY A 129 10.24 1.32 -18.83
CA GLY A 129 9.37 0.21 -19.25
C GLY A 129 8.18 -0.08 -18.35
N MET A 130 7.87 0.80 -17.38
CA MET A 130 6.62 0.71 -16.62
C MET A 130 5.42 1.23 -17.42
N GLY A 131 5.63 2.20 -18.34
CA GLY A 131 4.59 2.75 -19.21
C GLY A 131 3.51 3.53 -18.48
N ARG A 132 3.84 4.17 -17.34
CA ARG A 132 2.84 4.84 -16.50
C ARG A 132 3.08 6.33 -16.35
N VAL A 133 4.22 6.73 -15.85
CA VAL A 133 4.68 8.12 -15.70
C VAL A 133 6.21 8.15 -15.74
N GLY A 134 6.78 9.28 -16.16
CA GLY A 134 8.22 9.48 -16.29
C GLY A 134 8.61 9.96 -17.67
N VAL A 135 9.74 10.63 -17.76
CA VAL A 135 10.38 10.93 -19.04
C VAL A 135 10.89 9.61 -19.65
N TYR A 136 10.78 9.47 -20.96
CA TYR A 136 11.37 8.31 -21.63
C TYR A 136 12.89 8.30 -21.41
N TYR A 137 13.48 7.15 -21.11
CA TYR A 137 14.87 7.08 -20.63
C TYR A 137 15.88 7.73 -21.61
N GLN A 138 15.60 7.74 -22.90
CA GLN A 138 16.46 8.38 -23.92
C GLN A 138 16.46 9.91 -23.83
N ASP A 139 15.40 10.51 -23.28
CA ASP A 139 15.26 11.97 -23.14
C ASP A 139 15.63 12.48 -21.74
N ALA A 140 15.99 11.57 -20.82
CA ALA A 140 16.26 11.89 -19.42
C ALA A 140 17.38 12.92 -19.24
N LEU A 141 18.45 12.84 -20.04
CA LEU A 141 19.59 13.77 -19.98
C LEU A 141 19.17 15.21 -20.30
N HIS A 142 18.26 15.41 -21.26
CA HIS A 142 17.76 16.73 -21.59
C HIS A 142 17.05 17.40 -20.41
N ILE A 143 16.19 16.66 -19.70
CA ILE A 143 15.49 17.19 -18.51
C ILE A 143 16.47 17.37 -17.35
N ALA A 144 17.44 16.46 -17.18
CA ALA A 144 18.46 16.58 -16.15
C ALA A 144 19.30 17.84 -16.28
N HIS A 145 19.71 18.24 -17.49
CA HIS A 145 20.38 19.50 -17.75
C HIS A 145 19.54 20.71 -17.36
N TYR A 146 18.23 20.68 -17.63
CA TYR A 146 17.35 21.75 -17.17
C TYR A 146 17.32 21.82 -15.65
N LEU A 147 17.13 20.67 -14.97
CA LEU A 147 17.10 20.61 -13.50
C LEU A 147 18.40 21.11 -12.85
N ASP A 148 19.55 20.77 -13.43
CA ASP A 148 20.87 21.17 -12.91
C ASP A 148 21.12 22.67 -13.08
N SER A 149 20.56 23.30 -14.13
CA SER A 149 20.75 24.73 -14.43
C SER A 149 19.68 25.64 -13.80
N ALA A 150 18.55 25.12 -13.37
CA ALA A 150 17.42 25.90 -12.85
C ALA A 150 17.73 26.47 -11.47
N GLN A 151 17.41 27.76 -11.25
CA GLN A 151 17.80 28.46 -10.02
C GLN A 151 16.97 28.15 -8.79
N GLY A 152 15.69 27.81 -9.00
CA GLY A 152 14.76 27.48 -7.92
C GLY A 152 14.61 25.99 -7.66
N LEU A 153 15.25 25.12 -8.49
CA LEU A 153 15.13 23.66 -8.35
C LEU A 153 16.39 23.07 -7.73
N LEU A 154 16.20 22.05 -6.92
CA LEU A 154 17.25 21.19 -6.42
C LEU A 154 17.04 19.77 -6.98
N PHE A 155 17.92 19.35 -7.89
CA PHE A 155 17.90 17.97 -8.40
C PHE A 155 18.35 17.00 -7.30
N GLU A 156 17.39 16.58 -6.47
CA GLU A 156 17.65 15.77 -5.28
C GLU A 156 17.78 14.28 -5.60
N GLY A 157 16.96 13.77 -6.53
CA GLY A 157 16.91 12.34 -6.79
C GLY A 157 16.55 11.94 -8.21
N LEU A 158 16.99 10.74 -8.59
CA LEU A 158 16.68 10.06 -9.86
C LEU A 158 15.97 8.75 -9.57
N SER A 159 14.90 8.43 -10.30
CA SER A 159 14.13 7.21 -10.03
C SER A 159 13.50 6.56 -11.25
N THR A 160 13.38 5.23 -11.18
CA THR A 160 12.51 4.44 -12.05
C THR A 160 11.59 3.54 -11.23
N HIS A 161 10.87 2.61 -11.86
CA HIS A 161 10.03 1.62 -11.18
C HIS A 161 9.92 0.35 -12.01
N TYR A 162 10.26 -0.79 -11.42
CA TYR A 162 10.18 -2.08 -12.08
C TYR A 162 8.74 -2.55 -12.19
N ALA A 163 8.35 -2.94 -13.41
CA ALA A 163 7.00 -3.38 -13.71
C ALA A 163 6.77 -4.85 -13.31
N ARG A 164 7.81 -5.70 -13.41
CA ARG A 164 7.70 -7.16 -13.36
C ARG A 164 8.66 -7.82 -12.37
N ALA A 165 9.18 -7.08 -11.38
CA ALA A 165 10.13 -7.61 -10.41
C ALA A 165 9.55 -8.73 -9.51
N TYR A 166 8.23 -8.90 -9.50
CA TYR A 166 7.55 -9.95 -8.74
C TYR A 166 7.46 -11.30 -9.49
N GLU A 167 7.76 -11.34 -10.78
CA GLU A 167 7.65 -12.55 -11.61
C GLU A 167 8.84 -13.51 -11.43
N VAL A 168 8.69 -14.76 -11.86
CA VAL A 168 9.77 -15.77 -11.85
C VAL A 168 10.88 -15.36 -12.80
N ASP A 169 10.52 -14.95 -14.03
CA ASP A 169 11.46 -14.44 -15.03
C ASP A 169 11.77 -12.97 -14.77
N LEU A 170 12.98 -12.68 -14.32
CA LEU A 170 13.47 -11.32 -14.07
C LEU A 170 14.08 -10.62 -15.30
N THR A 171 14.15 -11.31 -16.46
CA THR A 171 14.71 -10.71 -17.68
C THR A 171 14.13 -9.33 -18.01
N PRO A 172 12.79 -9.10 -17.97
CA PRO A 172 12.25 -7.76 -18.21
C PRO A 172 12.67 -6.71 -17.17
N THR A 173 12.87 -7.14 -15.93
CA THR A 173 13.36 -6.26 -14.85
C THR A 173 14.82 -5.88 -15.06
N LEU A 174 15.66 -6.81 -15.48
CA LEU A 174 17.06 -6.55 -15.82
C LEU A 174 17.20 -5.60 -17.01
N VAL A 175 16.36 -5.74 -18.04
CA VAL A 175 16.30 -4.79 -19.17
C VAL A 175 15.94 -3.37 -18.69
N GLN A 176 14.98 -3.24 -17.75
CA GLN A 176 14.65 -1.93 -17.15
C GLN A 176 15.83 -1.37 -16.34
N GLU A 177 16.54 -2.22 -15.61
CA GLU A 177 17.73 -1.82 -14.85
C GLU A 177 18.86 -1.36 -15.77
N ASP A 178 19.14 -2.08 -16.86
CA ASP A 178 20.17 -1.69 -17.83
C ASP A 178 19.84 -0.32 -18.45
N CYS A 179 18.58 -0.08 -18.84
CA CYS A 179 18.15 1.24 -19.30
C CYS A 179 18.35 2.33 -18.23
N PHE A 180 18.04 2.02 -16.95
CA PHE A 180 18.19 2.98 -15.86
C PHE A 180 19.65 3.27 -15.56
N ARG A 181 20.51 2.24 -15.54
CA ARG A 181 21.94 2.36 -15.35
C ARG A 181 22.59 3.23 -16.43
N ASN A 182 22.21 3.03 -17.70
CA ASN A 182 22.67 3.88 -18.81
C ASN A 182 22.30 5.36 -18.59
N VAL A 183 21.11 5.65 -18.03
CA VAL A 183 20.75 7.03 -17.68
C VAL A 183 21.65 7.57 -16.57
N VAL A 184 21.89 6.79 -15.50
CA VAL A 184 22.79 7.21 -14.40
C VAL A 184 24.19 7.50 -14.94
N ASP A 185 24.72 6.63 -15.77
CA ASP A 185 26.06 6.78 -16.36
C ASP A 185 26.16 8.02 -17.27
N LEU A 186 25.17 8.26 -18.12
CA LEU A 186 25.08 9.45 -18.96
C LEU A 186 25.01 10.76 -18.15
N LEU A 187 24.26 10.76 -17.05
CA LEU A 187 24.19 11.91 -16.15
C LEU A 187 25.54 12.15 -15.49
N ALA A 188 26.20 11.09 -15.02
CA ALA A 188 27.53 11.18 -14.40
C ALA A 188 28.59 11.69 -15.36
N GLU A 189 28.58 11.24 -16.63
CA GLU A 189 29.46 11.75 -17.70
C GLU A 189 29.23 13.25 -17.98
N ALA A 190 27.99 13.73 -17.83
CA ALA A 190 27.64 15.14 -17.92
C ALA A 190 27.97 15.95 -16.65
N GLY A 191 28.50 15.32 -15.60
CA GLY A 191 28.79 15.94 -14.29
C GLY A 191 27.56 16.15 -13.41
N ILE A 192 26.41 15.54 -13.75
CA ILE A 192 25.14 15.67 -13.03
C ILE A 192 24.96 14.44 -12.13
N CYS A 193 25.05 14.64 -10.81
CA CYS A 193 25.01 13.55 -9.82
C CYS A 193 23.97 13.83 -8.75
N PRO A 194 22.69 13.44 -8.93
CA PRO A 194 21.70 13.56 -7.87
C PRO A 194 22.09 12.71 -6.67
N SER A 195 21.84 13.22 -5.46
CA SER A 195 22.24 12.58 -4.21
C SER A 195 21.53 11.24 -3.94
N LEU A 196 20.33 11.06 -4.51
CA LEU A 196 19.51 9.88 -4.32
C LEU A 196 19.20 9.22 -5.67
N VAL A 197 19.44 7.92 -5.74
CA VAL A 197 19.09 7.08 -6.90
C VAL A 197 18.28 5.90 -6.38
N HIS A 198 17.09 5.66 -6.95
CA HIS A 198 16.23 4.59 -6.48
C HIS A 198 15.35 3.98 -7.56
N SER A 199 15.35 2.65 -7.63
CA SER A 199 14.57 1.85 -8.58
C SER A 199 13.69 0.82 -7.89
N SER A 200 14.21 0.19 -6.81
CA SER A 200 13.65 -1.00 -6.18
C SER A 200 12.35 -0.74 -5.42
N ASN A 201 11.35 -1.58 -5.70
CA ASN A 201 10.12 -1.77 -4.92
C ASN A 201 10.25 -3.03 -4.04
N SER A 202 9.25 -3.36 -3.23
CA SER A 202 9.28 -4.53 -2.33
C SER A 202 9.66 -5.84 -3.04
N ALA A 203 9.18 -6.07 -4.25
CA ALA A 203 9.50 -7.29 -4.99
C ALA A 203 10.97 -7.34 -5.42
N ALA A 204 11.50 -6.23 -5.93
CA ALA A 204 12.90 -6.14 -6.32
C ALA A 204 13.83 -6.30 -5.11
N ILE A 205 13.50 -5.68 -3.98
CA ILE A 205 14.29 -5.80 -2.73
C ILE A 205 14.37 -7.27 -2.27
N ILE A 206 13.27 -8.02 -2.39
CA ILE A 206 13.22 -9.43 -1.97
C ILE A 206 13.96 -10.34 -2.95
N LYS A 207 13.75 -10.16 -4.26
CA LYS A 207 14.27 -11.08 -5.28
C LYS A 207 15.68 -10.73 -5.77
N LYS A 208 16.03 -9.46 -5.76
CA LYS A 208 17.26 -8.95 -6.36
C LYS A 208 17.78 -7.73 -5.56
N PRO A 209 18.21 -7.92 -4.31
CA PRO A 209 18.65 -6.82 -3.44
C PRO A 209 19.85 -6.02 -4.00
N ASP A 210 20.66 -6.62 -4.85
CA ASP A 210 21.77 -5.96 -5.56
C ASP A 210 21.31 -4.89 -6.60
N LEU A 211 20.04 -4.80 -6.92
CA LEU A 211 19.45 -3.70 -7.71
C LEU A 211 19.06 -2.48 -6.84
N SER A 212 19.40 -2.48 -5.57
CA SER A 212 19.07 -1.40 -4.64
C SER A 212 20.15 -0.33 -4.65
N TRP A 213 20.00 0.70 -5.44
CA TRP A 213 20.90 1.85 -5.46
C TRP A 213 21.16 2.38 -4.03
N ASN A 214 21.13 3.66 -3.77
CA ASN A 214 21.33 4.20 -2.41
C ASN A 214 20.01 4.47 -1.64
N MET A 215 18.87 4.05 -2.22
CA MET A 215 17.57 4.08 -1.54
C MET A 215 16.63 2.97 -2.06
N ILE A 216 15.95 2.30 -1.13
CA ILE A 216 14.87 1.34 -1.41
C ILE A 216 13.50 1.93 -1.07
N ARG A 217 12.44 1.52 -1.80
CA ARG A 217 11.06 1.92 -1.53
C ARG A 217 10.26 0.74 -1.02
N LEU A 218 10.20 0.64 0.31
CA LEU A 218 9.53 -0.45 1.01
C LEU A 218 8.02 -0.19 1.08
N GLY A 219 7.27 -0.95 0.28
CA GLY A 219 5.81 -0.89 0.20
C GLY A 219 5.15 -2.07 0.88
N ILE A 220 4.58 -2.98 0.10
CA ILE A 220 3.72 -4.07 0.61
C ILE A 220 4.43 -5.00 1.61
N ALA A 221 5.72 -5.23 1.45
CA ALA A 221 6.49 -6.06 2.38
C ALA A 221 6.62 -5.45 3.78
N MET A 222 6.55 -4.10 3.92
CA MET A 222 6.49 -3.44 5.21
C MET A 222 5.27 -3.88 6.02
N TYR A 223 4.18 -4.20 5.34
CA TYR A 223 2.93 -4.66 5.95
C TYR A 223 2.88 -6.19 6.15
N GLY A 224 3.97 -6.89 5.80
CA GLY A 224 4.09 -8.35 5.92
C GLY A 224 3.24 -9.12 4.92
N LEU A 225 2.98 -8.53 3.76
CA LEU A 225 2.19 -9.11 2.68
C LEU A 225 3.06 -9.42 1.47
N ASP A 226 2.81 -10.55 0.83
CA ASP A 226 3.55 -10.99 -0.34
C ASP A 226 3.35 -10.06 -1.54
N PRO A 227 4.41 -9.65 -2.26
CA PRO A 227 4.27 -8.92 -3.52
C PRO A 227 3.47 -9.67 -4.59
N SER A 228 3.60 -11.00 -4.65
CA SER A 228 2.84 -11.91 -5.53
C SER A 228 2.94 -13.35 -5.03
N GLU A 229 2.27 -14.28 -5.73
CA GLU A 229 2.43 -15.73 -5.49
C GLU A 229 3.86 -16.20 -5.77
N ASP A 230 4.53 -15.60 -6.75
CA ASP A 230 5.91 -15.94 -7.18
C ASP A 230 6.98 -15.14 -6.42
N CYS A 231 6.57 -14.20 -5.58
CA CYS A 231 7.46 -13.37 -4.77
C CYS A 231 6.97 -13.35 -3.33
N LYS A 232 7.41 -14.35 -2.56
CA LYS A 232 7.04 -14.48 -1.15
C LYS A 232 7.92 -13.61 -0.27
N CYS A 233 7.34 -13.04 0.76
CA CYS A 233 8.09 -12.39 1.81
C CYS A 233 9.01 -13.39 2.52
N PRO A 234 10.19 -12.97 3.01
CA PRO A 234 10.96 -13.77 3.96
C PRO A 234 10.11 -14.22 5.14
N VAL A 235 10.42 -15.39 5.69
CA VAL A 235 9.60 -16.04 6.75
C VAL A 235 9.48 -15.22 8.02
N ASP A 236 10.41 -14.30 8.26
CA ASP A 236 10.41 -13.44 9.44
C ASP A 236 9.46 -12.24 9.35
N LEU A 237 8.92 -11.94 8.15
CA LEU A 237 7.96 -10.87 7.99
C LEU A 237 6.57 -11.30 8.47
N ARG A 238 5.90 -10.39 9.18
CA ARG A 238 4.62 -10.65 9.84
C ARG A 238 3.53 -9.75 9.27
N PRO A 239 2.38 -10.30 8.81
CA PRO A 239 1.22 -9.49 8.45
C PRO A 239 0.75 -8.65 9.63
N ALA A 240 0.62 -7.35 9.41
CA ALA A 240 0.29 -6.39 10.45
C ALA A 240 -1.22 -6.19 10.64
N LEU A 241 -2.07 -6.62 9.68
CA LEU A 241 -3.49 -6.31 9.66
C LEU A 241 -4.34 -7.55 9.96
N THR A 242 -5.28 -7.38 10.89
CA THR A 242 -6.38 -8.32 11.14
C THR A 242 -7.71 -7.58 11.04
N TRP A 243 -8.64 -8.05 10.21
CA TRP A 243 -9.98 -7.46 10.07
C TRP A 243 -11.00 -8.33 10.76
N LYS A 244 -11.71 -7.76 11.73
CA LYS A 244 -12.66 -8.45 12.60
C LYS A 244 -14.02 -7.77 12.62
N ALA A 245 -15.03 -8.55 12.96
CA ALA A 245 -16.37 -8.08 13.28
C ALA A 245 -16.99 -8.95 14.40
N GLN A 246 -18.22 -8.65 14.78
CA GLN A 246 -19.02 -9.48 15.70
C GLN A 246 -20.32 -9.88 15.04
N LEU A 247 -20.86 -11.05 15.37
CA LEU A 247 -22.22 -11.41 14.99
C LEU A 247 -23.22 -10.43 15.61
N SER A 248 -24.04 -9.81 14.78
CA SER A 248 -25.08 -8.86 15.22
C SER A 248 -26.45 -9.53 15.37
N GLN A 249 -26.65 -10.68 14.74
CA GLN A 249 -27.85 -11.50 14.83
C GLN A 249 -27.53 -12.97 14.54
N VAL A 250 -28.23 -13.87 15.21
CA VAL A 250 -28.28 -15.30 14.91
C VAL A 250 -29.75 -15.72 14.91
N LYS A 251 -30.18 -16.45 13.87
CA LYS A 251 -31.57 -16.93 13.74
C LYS A 251 -31.64 -18.28 13.05
N HIS A 252 -32.60 -19.10 13.47
CA HIS A 252 -33.00 -20.29 12.75
C HIS A 252 -34.02 -19.93 11.65
N VAL A 253 -33.81 -20.46 10.48
CA VAL A 253 -34.71 -20.22 9.31
C VAL A 253 -35.16 -21.57 8.73
N SER A 254 -36.40 -21.60 8.23
CA SER A 254 -36.96 -22.81 7.63
C SER A 254 -36.43 -23.02 6.20
N SER A 255 -36.60 -24.24 5.69
CA SER A 255 -36.35 -24.54 4.27
C SER A 255 -37.17 -23.63 3.34
N GLY A 256 -36.59 -23.24 2.21
CA GLY A 256 -37.22 -22.36 1.23
C GLY A 256 -37.12 -20.85 1.57
N THR A 257 -36.38 -20.48 2.63
CA THR A 257 -36.23 -19.07 3.01
C THR A 257 -35.13 -18.42 2.14
N GLY A 258 -35.53 -17.34 1.44
CA GLY A 258 -34.60 -16.51 0.68
C GLY A 258 -33.71 -15.63 1.59
N ILE A 259 -32.40 -15.59 1.36
CA ILE A 259 -31.45 -14.81 2.14
C ILE A 259 -30.94 -13.64 1.31
N SER A 260 -31.09 -12.42 1.85
CA SER A 260 -30.61 -11.17 1.26
C SER A 260 -31.26 -10.78 -0.07
N TYR A 261 -30.73 -9.71 -0.67
CA TYR A 261 -31.23 -9.17 -1.94
C TYR A 261 -31.20 -10.19 -3.06
N GLY A 262 -32.30 -10.24 -3.81
CA GLY A 262 -32.46 -11.10 -4.99
C GLY A 262 -32.61 -12.57 -4.65
N HIS A 263 -32.64 -12.94 -3.38
CA HIS A 263 -32.78 -14.33 -2.89
C HIS A 263 -31.83 -15.30 -3.64
N ASN A 264 -30.58 -14.84 -3.94
CA ASN A 264 -29.57 -15.64 -4.64
C ASN A 264 -29.10 -16.86 -3.83
N TYR A 265 -29.48 -16.92 -2.57
CA TYR A 265 -29.36 -18.07 -1.70
C TYR A 265 -30.73 -18.38 -1.09
N VAL A 266 -31.19 -19.60 -1.26
CA VAL A 266 -32.41 -20.11 -0.67
C VAL A 266 -32.03 -21.32 0.17
N THR A 267 -32.49 -21.35 1.41
CA THR A 267 -32.20 -22.45 2.35
C THR A 267 -32.81 -23.77 1.84
N THR A 268 -32.08 -24.86 1.94
CA THR A 268 -32.52 -26.18 1.48
C THR A 268 -33.07 -27.06 2.61
N GLY A 269 -32.87 -26.62 3.86
CA GLY A 269 -33.33 -27.25 5.07
C GLY A 269 -33.55 -26.20 6.16
N GLN A 270 -33.70 -26.63 7.40
CA GLN A 270 -33.57 -25.75 8.54
C GLN A 270 -32.08 -25.38 8.69
N GLU A 271 -31.78 -24.09 8.63
CA GLU A 271 -30.42 -23.55 8.68
C GLU A 271 -30.30 -22.47 9.77
N ILE A 272 -29.06 -22.28 10.25
CA ILE A 272 -28.74 -21.20 11.20
C ILE A 272 -28.04 -20.09 10.41
N ILE A 273 -28.63 -18.90 10.39
CA ILE A 273 -28.09 -17.75 9.67
C ILE A 273 -27.64 -16.68 10.65
N GLY A 274 -26.36 -16.30 10.54
CA GLY A 274 -25.78 -15.17 11.23
C GLY A 274 -25.75 -13.92 10.35
N THR A 275 -25.81 -12.75 10.98
CA THR A 275 -25.59 -11.45 10.32
C THR A 275 -24.34 -10.81 10.86
N VAL A 276 -23.46 -10.34 9.96
CA VAL A 276 -22.21 -9.65 10.27
C VAL A 276 -22.33 -8.20 9.82
N PRO A 277 -22.09 -7.20 10.68
CA PRO A 277 -22.26 -5.78 10.39
C PRO A 277 -21.04 -5.22 9.63
N THR A 278 -20.79 -5.78 8.46
CA THR A 278 -19.74 -5.41 7.52
C THR A 278 -20.30 -5.55 6.10
N GLY A 279 -20.11 -4.56 5.26
CA GLY A 279 -20.62 -4.58 3.91
C GLY A 279 -19.71 -3.92 2.88
N TYR A 280 -20.23 -3.66 1.68
CA TYR A 280 -19.41 -3.11 0.62
C TYR A 280 -19.01 -1.63 0.88
N ALA A 281 -19.74 -0.90 1.73
CA ALA A 281 -19.34 0.44 2.16
C ALA A 281 -18.13 0.44 3.12
N ASP A 282 -17.83 -0.73 3.71
CA ASP A 282 -16.64 -0.95 4.55
C ASP A 282 -15.42 -1.42 3.73
N GLY A 283 -15.61 -1.71 2.44
CA GLY A 283 -14.61 -2.32 1.57
C GLY A 283 -14.76 -3.84 1.38
N TYR A 284 -15.77 -4.46 1.98
CA TYR A 284 -16.06 -5.89 1.80
C TYR A 284 -16.82 -6.13 0.48
N ARG A 285 -16.10 -6.54 -0.57
CA ARG A 285 -16.64 -6.58 -1.93
C ARG A 285 -17.94 -7.36 -2.05
N ARG A 286 -18.81 -6.90 -2.95
CA ARG A 286 -20.12 -7.52 -3.17
C ARG A 286 -20.04 -8.85 -3.90
N HIS A 287 -19.10 -9.01 -4.82
CA HIS A 287 -18.94 -10.19 -5.68
C HIS A 287 -17.86 -11.17 -5.16
N GLY A 288 -17.87 -12.40 -5.68
CA GLY A 288 -16.94 -13.47 -5.35
C GLY A 288 -17.40 -14.39 -4.22
N LYS A 289 -16.82 -15.59 -4.17
CA LYS A 289 -17.07 -16.55 -3.08
C LYS A 289 -16.33 -16.09 -1.82
N LYS A 290 -17.00 -16.07 -0.70
CA LYS A 290 -16.49 -15.53 0.54
C LYS A 290 -16.64 -16.51 1.69
N ILE A 291 -15.68 -16.48 2.58
CA ILE A 291 -15.66 -17.20 3.85
C ILE A 291 -15.17 -16.25 4.94
N VAL A 292 -15.51 -16.58 6.17
CA VAL A 292 -14.98 -15.95 7.40
C VAL A 292 -14.65 -17.03 8.40
N LEU A 293 -13.93 -16.70 9.49
CA LEU A 293 -13.77 -17.60 10.63
C LEU A 293 -14.72 -17.20 11.75
N ILE A 294 -15.38 -18.19 12.32
CA ILE A 294 -16.22 -18.07 13.52
C ILE A 294 -16.00 -19.33 14.37
N GLY A 295 -15.68 -19.15 15.65
CA GLY A 295 -15.37 -20.27 16.53
C GLY A 295 -14.21 -21.16 16.02
N GLY A 296 -13.24 -20.56 15.31
CA GLY A 296 -12.09 -21.28 14.73
C GLY A 296 -12.42 -22.11 13.49
N LYS A 297 -13.61 -21.97 12.91
CA LYS A 297 -14.06 -22.73 11.73
C LYS A 297 -14.36 -21.82 10.55
N ARG A 298 -14.13 -22.33 9.34
CA ARG A 298 -14.47 -21.64 8.07
C ARG A 298 -15.97 -21.70 7.83
N VAL A 299 -16.59 -20.53 7.79
CA VAL A 299 -18.03 -20.33 7.65
C VAL A 299 -18.32 -19.62 6.33
N PRO A 300 -19.20 -20.17 5.46
CA PRO A 300 -19.49 -19.55 4.18
C PRO A 300 -20.40 -18.32 4.34
N VAL A 301 -20.09 -17.27 3.57
CA VAL A 301 -21.00 -16.14 3.37
C VAL A 301 -22.07 -16.56 2.36
N VAL A 302 -23.33 -16.30 2.69
CA VAL A 302 -24.50 -16.68 1.90
C VAL A 302 -25.35 -15.48 1.52
N GLY A 303 -25.98 -15.55 0.36
CA GLY A 303 -26.75 -14.46 -0.22
C GLY A 303 -25.86 -13.29 -0.70
N THR A 304 -26.51 -12.20 -1.06
CA THR A 304 -25.82 -11.00 -1.60
C THR A 304 -25.31 -10.13 -0.45
N VAL A 305 -24.04 -9.70 -0.51
CA VAL A 305 -23.50 -8.71 0.43
C VAL A 305 -24.25 -7.38 0.26
N CYS A 306 -24.72 -6.83 1.38
CA CYS A 306 -25.40 -5.54 1.44
C CYS A 306 -24.39 -4.39 1.65
N MET A 307 -24.89 -3.15 1.71
CA MET A 307 -24.06 -1.97 1.96
C MET A 307 -23.30 -2.07 3.28
N ASP A 308 -23.98 -2.49 4.35
CA ASP A 308 -23.49 -2.45 5.72
C ASP A 308 -23.43 -3.83 6.40
N GLN A 309 -23.86 -4.90 5.71
CA GLN A 309 -24.02 -6.23 6.31
C GLN A 309 -23.84 -7.34 5.27
N PHE A 310 -23.39 -8.50 5.75
CA PHE A 310 -23.48 -9.76 5.04
C PHE A 310 -23.98 -10.89 5.94
N MET A 311 -24.45 -11.99 5.36
CA MET A 311 -24.96 -13.13 6.08
C MET A 311 -24.04 -14.32 5.94
N VAL A 312 -24.01 -15.16 6.98
CA VAL A 312 -23.21 -16.38 7.06
C VAL A 312 -24.09 -17.56 7.46
N ARG A 313 -23.77 -18.77 6.95
CA ARG A 313 -24.43 -20.00 7.37
C ARG A 313 -23.67 -20.65 8.50
N LEU A 314 -24.29 -20.72 9.67
CA LEU A 314 -23.67 -21.13 10.95
C LEU A 314 -23.83 -22.61 11.30
N ASP A 315 -24.34 -23.46 10.38
CA ASP A 315 -24.61 -24.89 10.70
C ASP A 315 -23.37 -25.66 11.17
N SER A 316 -22.17 -25.23 10.77
CA SER A 316 -20.89 -25.78 11.25
C SER A 316 -20.49 -25.29 12.66
N VAL A 317 -21.14 -24.26 13.16
CA VAL A 317 -20.90 -23.61 14.48
C VAL A 317 -22.25 -23.34 15.16
N PRO A 318 -23.01 -24.40 15.48
CA PRO A 318 -24.42 -24.28 15.93
C PRO A 318 -24.57 -23.54 17.26
N ASP A 319 -23.54 -23.47 18.07
CA ASP A 319 -23.53 -22.79 19.39
C ASP A 319 -23.15 -21.29 19.26
N ALA A 320 -22.96 -20.77 18.03
CA ALA A 320 -22.62 -19.38 17.82
C ALA A 320 -23.73 -18.43 18.29
N VAL A 321 -23.35 -17.38 18.99
CA VAL A 321 -24.27 -16.39 19.57
C VAL A 321 -23.93 -14.96 19.10
N VAL A 322 -24.88 -14.04 19.28
CA VAL A 322 -24.67 -12.61 19.06
C VAL A 322 -23.50 -12.13 19.93
N GLY A 323 -22.59 -11.38 19.31
CA GLY A 323 -21.37 -10.90 19.96
C GLY A 323 -20.13 -11.76 19.67
N ASP A 324 -20.29 -12.97 19.15
CA ASP A 324 -19.16 -13.81 18.77
C ASP A 324 -18.28 -13.15 17.71
N GLU A 325 -16.96 -13.31 17.86
CA GLU A 325 -15.96 -12.77 16.96
C GLU A 325 -16.03 -13.44 15.59
N VAL A 326 -16.05 -12.61 14.56
CA VAL A 326 -15.95 -12.99 13.15
C VAL A 326 -14.61 -12.47 12.62
N VAL A 327 -13.75 -13.35 12.11
CA VAL A 327 -12.50 -12.95 11.48
C VAL A 327 -12.65 -12.97 9.96
N ILE A 328 -12.48 -11.81 9.33
CA ILE A 328 -12.55 -11.61 7.89
C ILE A 328 -11.16 -11.80 7.27
N ILE A 329 -10.14 -11.20 7.88
CA ILE A 329 -8.71 -11.38 7.59
C ILE A 329 -7.99 -11.59 8.91
N GLY A 330 -7.20 -12.63 9.03
CA GLY A 330 -6.46 -12.95 10.25
C GLY A 330 -6.63 -14.38 10.69
N SER A 331 -6.26 -14.67 11.94
CA SER A 331 -6.27 -16.00 12.52
C SER A 331 -7.32 -16.12 13.62
N GLN A 332 -7.94 -17.31 13.75
CA GLN A 332 -8.81 -17.66 14.87
C GLN A 332 -8.61 -19.16 15.20
N GLY A 333 -8.13 -19.45 16.38
CA GLY A 333 -7.70 -20.80 16.75
C GLY A 333 -6.50 -21.24 15.89
N VAL A 334 -6.65 -22.37 15.22
CA VAL A 334 -5.60 -22.95 14.36
C VAL A 334 -5.73 -22.55 12.88
N ASP A 335 -6.83 -21.91 12.50
CA ASP A 335 -7.09 -21.54 11.10
C ASP A 335 -6.83 -20.06 10.86
N ARG A 336 -6.56 -19.72 9.59
CA ARG A 336 -6.24 -18.37 9.15
C ARG A 336 -6.84 -18.10 7.77
N ILE A 337 -7.33 -16.87 7.59
CA ILE A 337 -7.67 -16.29 6.28
C ILE A 337 -6.68 -15.14 6.02
N SER A 338 -5.80 -15.30 5.03
CA SER A 338 -4.84 -14.26 4.69
C SER A 338 -5.44 -13.23 3.71
N ALA A 339 -4.79 -12.07 3.58
CA ALA A 339 -5.18 -11.06 2.59
C ALA A 339 -5.01 -11.60 1.16
N GLU A 340 -4.04 -12.50 0.91
CA GLU A 340 -3.81 -13.18 -0.37
C GLU A 340 -4.96 -14.14 -0.67
N GLU A 341 -5.45 -14.91 0.31
CA GLU A 341 -6.61 -15.78 0.14
C GLU A 341 -7.87 -14.98 -0.20
N VAL A 342 -8.09 -13.86 0.50
CA VAL A 342 -9.21 -12.95 0.20
C VAL A 342 -9.07 -12.37 -1.20
N ALA A 343 -7.87 -11.95 -1.60
CA ALA A 343 -7.57 -11.42 -2.93
C ALA A 343 -7.88 -12.45 -4.03
N PHE A 344 -7.43 -13.69 -3.87
CA PHE A 344 -7.73 -14.78 -4.80
C PHE A 344 -9.24 -14.98 -4.95
N ARG A 345 -9.99 -15.03 -3.83
CA ARG A 345 -11.44 -15.20 -3.82
C ARG A 345 -12.20 -14.03 -4.46
N TRP A 346 -11.63 -12.83 -4.42
CA TRP A 346 -12.20 -11.61 -4.98
C TRP A 346 -11.67 -11.31 -6.39
N SER A 347 -10.81 -12.17 -6.96
CA SER A 347 -10.17 -12.00 -8.27
C SER A 347 -9.41 -10.66 -8.36
N THR A 348 -8.57 -10.40 -7.37
CA THR A 348 -7.75 -9.18 -7.26
C THR A 348 -6.41 -9.50 -6.57
N ILE A 349 -5.70 -8.47 -6.11
CA ILE A 349 -4.43 -8.56 -5.37
C ILE A 349 -4.60 -8.11 -3.91
N ASN A 350 -3.74 -8.60 -3.02
CA ASN A 350 -3.77 -8.26 -1.59
C ASN A 350 -3.62 -6.75 -1.32
N TYR A 351 -2.88 -6.01 -2.15
CA TYR A 351 -2.79 -4.54 -2.12
C TYR A 351 -4.18 -3.87 -2.17
N ASP A 352 -5.02 -4.34 -3.10
CA ASP A 352 -6.36 -3.81 -3.29
C ASP A 352 -7.28 -4.21 -2.12
N VAL A 353 -7.15 -5.43 -1.60
CA VAL A 353 -7.92 -5.89 -0.43
C VAL A 353 -7.68 -4.97 0.76
N VAL A 354 -6.44 -4.78 1.18
CA VAL A 354 -6.15 -4.01 2.40
C VAL A 354 -6.38 -2.51 2.21
N SER A 355 -6.06 -1.95 1.04
CA SER A 355 -6.26 -0.53 0.77
C SER A 355 -7.73 -0.15 0.54
N SER A 356 -8.60 -1.11 0.20
CA SER A 356 -10.04 -0.88 0.02
C SER A 356 -10.81 -0.81 1.34
N ILE A 357 -10.22 -1.20 2.47
CA ILE A 357 -10.91 -1.11 3.78
C ILE A 357 -11.17 0.37 4.09
N GLY A 358 -12.45 0.75 4.09
CA GLY A 358 -12.92 2.11 4.19
C GLY A 358 -12.52 2.80 5.51
N SER A 359 -12.49 4.14 5.49
CA SER A 359 -12.16 4.94 6.68
C SER A 359 -13.21 4.83 7.80
N ARG A 360 -14.43 4.38 7.48
CA ARG A 360 -15.48 4.13 8.48
C ARG A 360 -15.22 2.90 9.36
N VAL A 361 -14.32 2.00 8.96
CA VAL A 361 -13.87 0.88 9.78
C VAL A 361 -12.77 1.37 10.72
N PRO A 362 -12.96 1.37 12.05
CA PRO A 362 -11.96 1.84 13.00
C PRO A 362 -10.68 1.01 12.96
N ARG A 363 -9.51 1.67 13.06
CA ARG A 363 -8.22 1.02 13.26
C ARG A 363 -7.88 1.04 14.75
N VAL A 364 -7.58 -0.13 15.28
CA VAL A 364 -7.15 -0.34 16.68
C VAL A 364 -5.68 -0.77 16.65
N TYR A 365 -4.81 0.07 17.16
CA TYR A 365 -3.36 -0.19 17.17
C TYR A 365 -2.96 -0.95 18.44
N LYS A 366 -2.08 -1.96 18.26
CA LYS A 366 -1.53 -2.83 19.31
C LYS A 366 -0.01 -2.81 19.34
#